data_41a7e06593336399afc7427924b3a1ed
#
_entry.id   41a7e06593336399afc7427924b3a1ed
#
_cell.length_a   1.000
_cell.length_b   1.000
_cell.length_c   1.000
_cell.angle_alpha   90.00
_cell.angle_beta   90.00
_cell.angle_gamma   90.00
#
_symmetry.space_group_name_H-M   'P 1'
#
loop_
_entity.id
_entity.type
_entity.pdbx_description
1 polymer ?
#
loop_
_entity_poly.entity_id
_entity_poly.type
_entity_poly.pdbx_seq_one_letter_code
_entity_poly.pdbx_strand_id
1 'polypeptide(L)'
;MVAKKDIKTEDSQSSTIIYPVYVSERVCKAIFNHCLTEASGSSRREALGVILGFRRIWEGEKYIRVTDWATGHVDASIAHARFTPEGILEYRIALHDRYGNNPHSPRVVGLWHSHPFGGDPQFSSTDLQTFFNTPFCAEGNIFFLIDPISRIFKVYMLRQRSDEPGLQLDQVEWCTYRPSVPLIEAIPPEDTDSTDEEEPSNGKEETNSC
;
A
#
# COMPACT_ATOMS: atom_id res chain seq x y z
N MET A 1 -38.20 -17.85 53.63
CA MET A 1 -37.88 -18.37 52.29
C MET A 1 -37.53 -17.14 51.43
N VAL A 2 -36.23 -16.95 51.20
CA VAL A 2 -35.74 -15.83 50.36
C VAL A 2 -35.35 -16.40 49.02
N ALA A 3 -36.02 -15.99 47.95
CA ALA A 3 -35.75 -16.42 46.59
C ALA A 3 -34.43 -15.84 46.13
N LYS A 4 -33.48 -16.72 45.80
CA LYS A 4 -32.27 -16.37 45.08
C LYS A 4 -32.63 -15.97 43.63
N LYS A 5 -32.34 -14.73 43.28
CA LYS A 5 -32.47 -14.20 41.93
C LYS A 5 -31.20 -14.61 41.19
N ASP A 6 -31.34 -15.54 40.24
CA ASP A 6 -30.23 -15.92 39.32
C ASP A 6 -29.92 -14.74 38.43
N ILE A 7 -28.72 -14.18 38.63
CA ILE A 7 -28.16 -13.14 37.72
C ILE A 7 -27.64 -13.93 36.51
N LYS A 8 -28.37 -13.87 35.40
CA LYS A 8 -27.85 -14.24 34.10
C LYS A 8 -26.74 -13.27 33.74
N THR A 9 -25.51 -13.71 33.78
CA THR A 9 -24.37 -13.09 33.14
C THR A 9 -24.63 -13.15 31.62
N GLU A 10 -25.04 -12.04 31.03
CA GLU A 10 -24.97 -11.87 29.58
C GLU A 10 -23.49 -11.91 29.19
N ASP A 11 -23.10 -13.00 28.52
CA ASP A 11 -21.84 -13.08 27.80
C ASP A 11 -21.84 -11.95 26.77
N SER A 12 -21.16 -10.87 27.08
CA SER A 12 -20.81 -9.83 26.11
C SER A 12 -19.80 -10.45 25.15
N GLN A 13 -20.30 -11.12 24.11
CA GLN A 13 -19.51 -11.42 22.93
C GLN A 13 -19.02 -10.08 22.39
N SER A 14 -17.76 -9.76 22.67
CA SER A 14 -17.06 -8.68 22.03
C SER A 14 -17.03 -8.97 20.53
N SER A 15 -17.98 -8.40 19.79
CA SER A 15 -17.97 -8.50 18.34
C SER A 15 -16.73 -7.80 17.83
N THR A 16 -15.79 -8.56 17.31
CA THR A 16 -14.59 -8.00 16.66
C THR A 16 -15.05 -7.23 15.41
N ILE A 17 -14.91 -5.91 15.44
CA ILE A 17 -15.22 -5.09 14.28
C ILE A 17 -14.12 -5.31 13.25
N ILE A 18 -14.48 -5.83 12.08
CA ILE A 18 -13.56 -6.02 10.95
C ILE A 18 -13.80 -4.92 9.94
N TYR A 19 -12.79 -4.08 9.74
CA TYR A 19 -12.83 -3.06 8.69
C TYR A 19 -12.60 -3.69 7.31
N PRO A 20 -13.31 -3.25 6.27
CA PRO A 20 -13.07 -3.76 4.91
C PRO A 20 -11.68 -3.41 4.38
N VAL A 21 -11.04 -2.34 4.90
CA VAL A 21 -9.72 -1.89 4.46
C VAL A 21 -8.83 -1.51 5.64
N TYR A 22 -7.64 -2.08 5.67
CA TYR A 22 -6.56 -1.73 6.59
C TYR A 22 -5.40 -1.13 5.82
N VAL A 23 -4.98 0.08 6.17
CA VAL A 23 -3.88 0.78 5.49
C VAL A 23 -2.69 0.91 6.41
N SER A 24 -1.50 0.51 5.96
CA SER A 24 -0.27 0.75 6.73
C SER A 24 -0.09 2.26 6.96
N GLU A 25 0.15 2.68 8.22
CA GLU A 25 0.43 4.09 8.54
C GLU A 25 1.55 4.68 7.68
N ARG A 26 2.57 3.89 7.38
CA ARG A 26 3.67 4.29 6.51
C ARG A 26 3.18 4.64 5.12
N VAL A 27 2.31 3.81 4.55
CA VAL A 27 1.74 4.02 3.21
C VAL A 27 0.83 5.24 3.19
N CYS A 28 -0.06 5.36 4.16
CA CYS A 28 -0.95 6.50 4.29
C CYS A 28 -0.18 7.81 4.33
N LYS A 29 0.86 7.91 5.19
CA LYS A 29 1.73 9.09 5.30
C LYS A 29 2.52 9.36 4.02
N ALA A 30 3.05 8.32 3.38
CA ALA A 30 3.86 8.46 2.17
C ALA A 30 3.04 8.98 0.99
N ILE A 31 1.85 8.41 0.75
CA ILE A 31 0.94 8.89 -0.30
C ILE A 31 0.51 10.33 -0.01
N PHE A 32 0.12 10.62 1.24
CA PHE A 32 -0.30 11.96 1.63
C PHE A 32 0.80 13.00 1.40
N ASN A 33 2.04 12.72 1.79
CA ASN A 33 3.17 13.60 1.59
C ASN A 33 3.48 13.81 0.09
N HIS A 34 3.36 12.75 -0.71
CA HIS A 34 3.51 12.88 -2.17
C HIS A 34 2.44 13.79 -2.75
N CYS A 35 1.16 13.60 -2.41
CA CYS A 35 0.07 14.48 -2.83
C CYS A 35 0.30 15.94 -2.40
N LEU A 36 0.82 16.16 -1.20
CA LEU A 36 1.12 17.49 -0.68
C LEU A 36 2.26 18.15 -1.46
N THR A 37 3.29 17.39 -1.85
CA THR A 37 4.39 17.88 -2.69
C THR A 37 3.89 18.35 -4.05
N GLU A 38 3.06 17.55 -4.72
CA GLU A 38 2.47 17.90 -6.02
C GLU A 38 1.53 19.12 -5.91
N ALA A 39 0.79 19.22 -4.81
CA ALA A 39 -0.09 20.35 -4.53
C ALA A 39 0.63 21.65 -4.19
N SER A 40 1.89 21.60 -3.72
CA SER A 40 2.65 22.75 -3.24
C SER A 40 3.47 23.45 -4.32
N GLY A 41 3.54 22.88 -5.54
CA GLY A 41 4.21 23.46 -6.68
C GLY A 41 3.54 24.77 -7.19
N SER A 42 4.22 25.48 -8.07
CA SER A 42 3.71 26.70 -8.71
C SER A 42 2.42 26.45 -9.53
N SER A 43 2.25 25.24 -10.02
CA SER A 43 0.99 24.74 -10.57
C SER A 43 0.54 23.58 -9.71
N ARG A 44 -0.51 23.78 -8.93
CA ARG A 44 -1.15 22.67 -8.19
C ARG A 44 -1.53 21.58 -9.17
N ARG A 45 -1.08 20.35 -8.91
CA ARG A 45 -1.36 19.20 -9.75
C ARG A 45 -2.07 18.12 -8.96
N GLU A 46 -2.96 17.44 -9.63
CA GLU A 46 -3.46 16.18 -9.15
C GLU A 46 -2.36 15.11 -9.20
N ALA A 47 -2.43 14.14 -8.35
CA ALA A 47 -1.51 13.02 -8.30
C ALA A 47 -2.29 11.70 -8.40
N LEU A 48 -1.66 10.69 -8.97
CA LEU A 48 -2.26 9.37 -9.19
C LEU A 48 -1.22 8.28 -8.99
N GLY A 49 -1.66 7.14 -8.48
CA GLY A 49 -0.81 5.98 -8.35
C GLY A 49 -1.58 4.69 -8.08
N VAL A 50 -0.84 3.60 -7.94
CA VAL A 50 -1.38 2.28 -7.64
C VAL A 50 -1.23 1.95 -6.16
N ILE A 51 -2.21 1.22 -5.63
CA ILE A 51 -2.23 0.70 -4.26
C ILE A 51 -1.87 -0.77 -4.31
N LEU A 52 -0.93 -1.18 -3.45
CA LEU A 52 -0.49 -2.56 -3.34
C LEU A 52 -0.87 -3.15 -1.99
N GLY A 53 -1.32 -4.39 -2.04
CA GLY A 53 -1.76 -5.06 -0.83
C GLY A 53 -2.13 -6.51 -1.04
N PHE A 54 -2.80 -7.04 -0.05
CA PHE A 54 -3.26 -8.43 0.00
C PHE A 54 -4.76 -8.46 0.26
N ARG A 55 -5.46 -9.31 -0.48
CA ARG A 55 -6.82 -9.73 -0.16
C ARG A 55 -6.74 -10.81 0.89
N ARG A 56 -7.50 -10.66 1.96
CA ARG A 56 -7.48 -11.57 3.12
C ARG A 56 -8.90 -11.94 3.51
N ILE A 57 -9.01 -13.02 4.26
CA ILE A 57 -10.25 -13.47 4.89
C ILE A 57 -9.95 -13.71 6.36
N TRP A 58 -10.82 -13.23 7.22
CA TRP A 58 -10.79 -13.47 8.66
C TRP A 58 -12.21 -13.77 9.13
N GLU A 59 -12.43 -14.90 9.78
CA GLU A 59 -13.75 -15.33 10.25
C GLU A 59 -14.86 -15.25 9.17
N GLY A 60 -14.50 -15.54 7.92
CA GLY A 60 -15.41 -15.47 6.78
C GLY A 60 -15.52 -14.10 6.12
N GLU A 61 -15.08 -13.04 6.79
CA GLU A 61 -15.12 -11.67 6.27
C GLU A 61 -13.91 -11.36 5.39
N LYS A 62 -14.17 -10.76 4.23
CA LYS A 62 -13.14 -10.35 3.26
C LYS A 62 -12.67 -8.94 3.57
N TYR A 63 -11.36 -8.76 3.62
CA TYR A 63 -10.75 -7.44 3.79
C TYR A 63 -9.50 -7.27 2.93
N ILE A 64 -9.08 -6.02 2.76
CA ILE A 64 -7.84 -5.65 2.07
C ILE A 64 -6.84 -5.10 3.08
N ARG A 65 -5.62 -5.61 3.04
CA ARG A 65 -4.48 -5.08 3.79
C ARG A 65 -3.52 -4.39 2.84
N VAL A 66 -3.52 -3.07 2.85
CA VAL A 66 -2.62 -2.23 2.05
C VAL A 66 -1.25 -2.14 2.73
N THR A 67 -0.20 -2.49 1.98
CA THR A 67 1.17 -2.58 2.50
C THR A 67 2.15 -1.69 1.77
N ASP A 68 1.83 -1.29 0.52
CA ASP A 68 2.71 -0.47 -0.30
C ASP A 68 1.93 0.31 -1.37
N TRP A 69 2.64 1.15 -2.11
CA TRP A 69 2.13 1.98 -3.18
C TRP A 69 3.21 2.24 -4.23
N ALA A 70 2.81 2.68 -5.40
CA ALA A 70 3.72 3.16 -6.44
C ALA A 70 3.04 4.23 -7.30
N THR A 71 3.84 5.01 -7.98
CA THR A 71 3.44 5.93 -9.03
C THR A 71 4.45 5.88 -10.17
N GLY A 72 4.14 6.48 -11.28
CA GLY A 72 5.00 6.69 -12.43
C GLY A 72 4.68 8.03 -13.07
N HIS A 73 5.17 8.29 -14.26
CA HIS A 73 4.86 9.53 -14.96
C HIS A 73 3.35 9.67 -15.21
N VAL A 74 2.81 10.78 -14.76
CA VAL A 74 1.38 11.11 -14.83
C VAL A 74 1.22 12.39 -15.66
N ASP A 75 0.36 12.33 -16.67
CA ASP A 75 -0.15 13.53 -17.33
C ASP A 75 -1.18 14.15 -16.39
N ALA A 76 -0.75 15.18 -15.68
CA ALA A 76 -1.53 15.79 -14.61
C ALA A 76 -1.65 17.31 -14.78
N SER A 77 -2.84 17.80 -14.48
CA SER A 77 -3.15 19.22 -14.36
C SER A 77 -3.87 19.47 -13.03
N ILE A 78 -4.44 20.64 -12.88
CA ILE A 78 -5.32 20.95 -11.74
C ILE A 78 -6.65 20.20 -11.81
N ALA A 79 -7.03 19.65 -12.96
CA ALA A 79 -8.37 19.11 -13.19
C ALA A 79 -8.38 17.65 -13.69
N HIS A 80 -7.23 17.04 -13.84
CA HIS A 80 -7.12 15.62 -14.22
C HIS A 80 -5.75 15.05 -13.92
N ALA A 81 -5.70 13.76 -13.70
CA ALA A 81 -4.47 12.96 -13.68
C ALA A 81 -4.72 11.60 -14.32
N ARG A 82 -3.85 11.18 -15.20
CA ARG A 82 -3.87 9.85 -15.80
C ARG A 82 -2.45 9.35 -16.04
N PHE A 83 -2.24 8.06 -15.95
CA PHE A 83 -0.96 7.48 -16.32
C PHE A 83 -0.70 7.65 -17.81
N THR A 84 0.52 8.06 -18.15
CA THR A 84 1.04 7.91 -19.52
C THR A 84 1.45 6.45 -19.75
N PRO A 85 1.62 6.00 -21.01
CA PRO A 85 2.18 4.68 -21.29
C PRO A 85 3.54 4.46 -20.62
N GLU A 86 4.38 5.49 -20.60
CA GLU A 86 5.69 5.50 -19.94
C GLU A 86 5.53 5.34 -18.44
N GLY A 87 4.60 6.08 -17.82
CA GLY A 87 4.34 5.98 -16.38
C GLY A 87 3.80 4.62 -15.95
N ILE A 88 3.02 3.95 -16.81
CA ILE A 88 2.61 2.56 -16.57
C ILE A 88 3.85 1.64 -16.57
N LEU A 89 4.77 1.84 -17.50
CA LEU A 89 5.99 1.06 -17.57
C LEU A 89 6.89 1.32 -16.35
N GLU A 90 7.05 2.59 -15.98
CA GLU A 90 7.88 3.00 -14.82
C GLU A 90 7.41 2.33 -13.53
N TYR A 91 6.12 2.44 -13.17
CA TYR A 91 5.67 1.81 -11.94
C TYR A 91 5.76 0.28 -11.99
N ARG A 92 5.58 -0.34 -13.17
CA ARG A 92 5.73 -1.80 -13.33
C ARG A 92 7.18 -2.23 -13.15
N ILE A 93 8.14 -1.48 -13.70
CA ILE A 93 9.57 -1.73 -13.48
C ILE A 93 9.89 -1.57 -11.99
N ALA A 94 9.47 -0.47 -11.37
CA ALA A 94 9.70 -0.25 -9.94
C ALA A 94 9.13 -1.37 -9.05
N LEU A 95 7.97 -1.92 -9.41
CA LEU A 95 7.39 -3.07 -8.72
C LEU A 95 8.18 -4.36 -8.97
N HIS A 96 8.65 -4.57 -10.19
CA HIS A 96 9.49 -5.72 -10.52
C HIS A 96 10.83 -5.67 -9.76
N ASP A 97 11.48 -4.51 -9.73
CA ASP A 97 12.76 -4.30 -9.02
C ASP A 97 12.60 -4.51 -7.50
N ARG A 98 11.46 -4.07 -6.95
CA ARG A 98 11.17 -4.21 -5.51
C ARG A 98 10.78 -5.62 -5.09
N TYR A 99 10.07 -6.34 -5.92
CA TYR A 99 9.44 -7.61 -5.56
C TYR A 99 9.87 -8.80 -6.42
N GLY A 100 10.41 -8.56 -7.61
CA GLY A 100 10.74 -9.59 -8.57
C GLY A 100 9.54 -10.49 -8.90
N ASN A 101 9.82 -11.78 -9.06
CA ASN A 101 8.82 -12.81 -9.31
C ASN A 101 8.34 -13.52 -8.02
N ASN A 102 8.49 -12.88 -6.86
CA ASN A 102 8.07 -13.48 -5.60
C ASN A 102 6.53 -13.66 -5.57
N PRO A 103 6.00 -14.90 -5.48
CA PRO A 103 4.56 -15.16 -5.50
C PRO A 103 3.84 -14.60 -4.27
N HIS A 104 4.57 -14.33 -3.19
CA HIS A 104 4.04 -13.74 -1.95
C HIS A 104 4.10 -12.21 -1.93
N SER A 105 4.45 -11.58 -3.05
CA SER A 105 4.45 -10.12 -3.16
C SER A 105 3.04 -9.54 -3.10
N PRO A 106 2.90 -8.30 -2.61
CA PRO A 106 1.63 -7.60 -2.69
C PRO A 106 1.22 -7.40 -4.15
N ARG A 107 -0.07 -7.47 -4.41
CA ARG A 107 -0.65 -7.24 -5.73
C ARG A 107 -1.27 -5.85 -5.81
N VAL A 108 -1.44 -5.34 -7.01
CA VAL A 108 -2.24 -4.14 -7.21
C VAL A 108 -3.67 -4.46 -6.79
N VAL A 109 -4.19 -3.69 -5.83
CA VAL A 109 -5.54 -3.84 -5.28
C VAL A 109 -6.41 -2.62 -5.56
N GLY A 110 -5.86 -1.59 -6.20
CA GLY A 110 -6.59 -0.40 -6.58
C GLY A 110 -5.70 0.78 -6.95
N LEU A 111 -6.30 1.97 -6.95
CA LEU A 111 -5.65 3.23 -7.29
C LEU A 111 -5.83 4.24 -6.16
N TRP A 112 -4.94 5.21 -6.09
CA TRP A 112 -5.13 6.42 -5.30
C TRP A 112 -5.06 7.65 -6.21
N HIS A 113 -5.82 8.68 -5.86
CA HIS A 113 -5.95 9.91 -6.63
C HIS A 113 -6.08 11.10 -5.68
N SER A 114 -5.53 12.26 -6.06
CA SER A 114 -5.62 13.46 -5.24
C SER A 114 -6.33 14.61 -5.93
N HIS A 115 -7.13 15.34 -5.14
CA HIS A 115 -7.80 16.58 -5.54
C HIS A 115 -7.31 17.73 -4.65
N PRO A 116 -6.31 18.52 -5.07
CA PRO A 116 -5.69 19.55 -4.21
C PRO A 116 -6.48 20.87 -4.19
N PHE A 117 -7.78 20.82 -3.96
CA PHE A 117 -8.65 21.99 -4.06
C PHE A 117 -8.99 22.65 -2.73
N GLY A 118 -8.80 21.96 -1.62
CA GLY A 118 -9.12 22.48 -0.29
C GLY A 118 -10.60 22.39 0.04
N GLY A 119 -11.21 21.24 -0.16
CA GLY A 119 -12.62 20.98 0.15
C GLY A 119 -12.90 19.52 0.44
N ASP A 120 -14.17 19.14 0.45
CA ASP A 120 -14.56 17.73 0.54
C ASP A 120 -14.44 17.09 -0.85
N PRO A 121 -13.41 16.24 -1.09
CA PRO A 121 -13.15 15.73 -2.41
C PRO A 121 -14.25 14.76 -2.86
N GLN A 122 -14.65 14.88 -4.13
CA GLN A 122 -15.58 14.00 -4.82
C GLN A 122 -14.95 13.57 -6.14
N PHE A 123 -15.19 12.37 -6.57
CA PHE A 123 -14.76 11.93 -7.90
C PHE A 123 -15.50 12.69 -8.99
N SER A 124 -14.77 13.18 -9.96
CA SER A 124 -15.33 13.72 -11.19
C SER A 124 -15.88 12.60 -12.09
N SER A 125 -16.68 12.98 -13.09
CA SER A 125 -17.14 12.00 -14.10
C SER A 125 -15.97 11.38 -14.88
N THR A 126 -14.90 12.13 -15.07
CA THR A 126 -13.66 11.64 -15.74
C THR A 126 -12.94 10.61 -14.88
N ASP A 127 -12.85 10.82 -13.55
CA ASP A 127 -12.26 9.86 -12.62
C ASP A 127 -13.05 8.54 -12.64
N LEU A 128 -14.37 8.65 -12.55
CA LEU A 128 -15.24 7.48 -12.60
C LEU A 128 -15.09 6.72 -13.92
N GLN A 129 -15.06 7.42 -15.07
CA GLN A 129 -14.79 6.78 -16.35
C GLN A 129 -13.42 6.06 -16.35
N THR A 130 -12.40 6.69 -15.79
CA THR A 130 -11.07 6.09 -15.68
C THR A 130 -11.13 4.80 -14.85
N PHE A 131 -11.80 4.81 -13.71
CA PHE A 131 -11.88 3.65 -12.81
C PHE A 131 -12.70 2.51 -13.40
N PHE A 132 -13.82 2.81 -14.05
CA PHE A 132 -14.70 1.80 -14.64
C PHE A 132 -14.21 1.25 -15.99
N ASN A 133 -13.29 1.95 -16.69
CA ASN A 133 -12.74 1.51 -17.98
C ASN A 133 -11.32 0.93 -17.92
N THR A 134 -10.70 0.90 -16.75
CA THR A 134 -9.32 0.40 -16.59
C THR A 134 -9.29 -1.10 -16.26
N PRO A 135 -8.13 -1.76 -16.40
CA PRO A 135 -7.95 -3.14 -15.93
C PRO A 135 -8.16 -3.29 -14.41
N PHE A 136 -8.33 -2.17 -13.69
CA PHE A 136 -8.60 -2.15 -12.25
C PHE A 136 -10.10 -2.19 -11.90
N CYS A 137 -10.99 -2.19 -12.88
CA CYS A 137 -12.42 -2.33 -12.67
C CYS A 137 -12.77 -3.79 -12.33
N ALA A 138 -12.58 -4.16 -11.07
CA ALA A 138 -12.92 -5.48 -10.55
C ALA A 138 -13.51 -5.37 -9.15
N GLU A 139 -14.44 -6.25 -8.82
CA GLU A 139 -15.04 -6.30 -7.49
C GLU A 139 -13.98 -6.41 -6.39
N GLY A 140 -14.16 -5.62 -5.34
CA GLY A 140 -13.24 -5.53 -4.22
C GLY A 140 -11.95 -4.75 -4.52
N ASN A 141 -11.80 -4.09 -5.66
CA ASN A 141 -10.76 -3.09 -5.84
C ASN A 141 -11.10 -1.83 -5.05
N ILE A 142 -10.06 -1.16 -4.54
CA ILE A 142 -10.20 0.02 -3.69
C ILE A 142 -9.64 1.25 -4.38
N PHE A 143 -10.22 2.41 -4.02
CA PHE A 143 -9.78 3.70 -4.52
C PHE A 143 -9.63 4.67 -3.35
N PHE A 144 -8.48 5.33 -3.26
CA PHE A 144 -8.29 6.41 -2.31
C PHE A 144 -8.51 7.74 -3.02
N LEU A 145 -9.28 8.61 -2.38
CA LEU A 145 -9.46 9.98 -2.81
C LEU A 145 -8.95 10.90 -1.71
N ILE A 146 -7.98 11.75 -2.05
CA ILE A 146 -7.19 12.49 -1.09
C ILE A 146 -7.23 13.98 -1.43
N ASP A 147 -7.64 14.81 -0.49
CA ASP A 147 -7.35 16.24 -0.55
C ASP A 147 -6.25 16.58 0.46
N PRO A 148 -5.01 16.85 -0.03
CA PRO A 148 -3.89 17.13 0.88
C PRO A 148 -4.02 18.50 1.56
N ILE A 149 -4.77 19.45 0.99
CA ILE A 149 -4.97 20.79 1.54
C ILE A 149 -5.93 20.73 2.73
N SER A 150 -7.08 20.07 2.56
CA SER A 150 -8.06 19.85 3.64
C SER A 150 -7.72 18.69 4.56
N ARG A 151 -6.68 17.93 4.26
CA ARG A 151 -6.26 16.73 4.99
C ARG A 151 -7.34 15.66 5.06
N ILE A 152 -8.09 15.52 3.98
CA ILE A 152 -9.15 14.51 3.86
C ILE A 152 -8.61 13.30 3.12
N PHE A 153 -8.92 12.11 3.64
CA PHE A 153 -8.57 10.83 3.04
C PHE A 153 -9.80 9.93 3.07
N LYS A 154 -10.36 9.65 1.89
CA LYS A 154 -11.52 8.78 1.72
C LYS A 154 -11.12 7.49 1.05
N VAL A 155 -11.77 6.40 1.45
CA VAL A 155 -11.57 5.08 0.85
C VAL A 155 -12.87 4.59 0.27
N TYR A 156 -12.80 4.12 -0.97
CA TYR A 156 -13.92 3.56 -1.71
C TYR A 156 -13.59 2.14 -2.15
N MET A 157 -14.61 1.33 -2.36
CA MET A 157 -14.47 -0.04 -2.84
C MET A 157 -15.51 -0.33 -3.92
N LEU A 158 -15.10 -1.00 -4.99
CA LEU A 158 -16.02 -1.52 -6.00
C LEU A 158 -16.73 -2.75 -5.45
N ARG A 159 -18.05 -2.68 -5.42
CA ARG A 159 -18.93 -3.76 -4.95
C ARG A 159 -20.02 -4.07 -5.95
N GLN A 160 -20.34 -5.34 -6.08
CA GLN A 160 -21.57 -5.76 -6.73
C GLN A 160 -22.70 -5.66 -5.72
N ARG A 161 -23.73 -4.88 -6.04
CA ARG A 161 -24.97 -4.84 -5.27
C ARG A 161 -26.02 -5.77 -5.88
N SER A 162 -26.85 -6.35 -5.03
CA SER A 162 -27.89 -7.27 -5.48
C SER A 162 -29.06 -6.56 -6.18
N ASP A 163 -29.26 -5.29 -5.91
CA ASP A 163 -30.36 -4.45 -6.37
C ASP A 163 -30.02 -3.58 -7.59
N GLU A 164 -28.74 -3.48 -7.94
CA GLU A 164 -28.27 -2.68 -9.07
C GLU A 164 -27.36 -3.48 -10.02
N PRO A 165 -27.53 -3.34 -11.34
CA PRO A 165 -26.63 -4.00 -12.29
C PRO A 165 -25.28 -3.31 -12.31
N GLY A 166 -24.22 -4.13 -12.34
CA GLY A 166 -22.83 -3.66 -12.44
C GLY A 166 -22.19 -3.35 -11.09
N LEU A 167 -20.92 -2.94 -11.16
CA LEU A 167 -20.15 -2.57 -9.98
C LEU A 167 -20.49 -1.15 -9.54
N GLN A 168 -20.66 -0.95 -8.25
CA GLN A 168 -20.87 0.35 -7.62
C GLN A 168 -19.63 0.74 -6.81
N LEU A 169 -19.37 2.04 -6.74
CA LEU A 169 -18.26 2.60 -5.97
C LEU A 169 -18.79 3.10 -4.62
N ASP A 170 -18.61 2.31 -3.59
CA ASP A 170 -19.09 2.62 -2.25
C ASP A 170 -17.96 3.19 -1.38
N GLN A 171 -18.23 4.29 -0.68
CA GLN A 171 -17.35 4.72 0.39
C GLN A 171 -17.41 3.71 1.52
N VAL A 172 -16.24 3.28 2.03
CA VAL A 172 -16.12 2.26 3.06
C VAL A 172 -15.35 2.76 4.27
N GLU A 173 -15.64 2.16 5.40
CA GLU A 173 -14.84 2.37 6.61
C GLU A 173 -13.47 1.71 6.46
N TRP A 174 -12.48 2.31 7.08
CA TRP A 174 -11.10 1.85 7.04
C TRP A 174 -10.35 2.26 8.31
N CYS A 175 -9.25 1.58 8.59
CA CYS A 175 -8.36 1.98 9.67
C CYS A 175 -6.89 1.86 9.27
N THR A 176 -6.03 2.56 10.02
CA THR A 176 -4.58 2.40 9.88
C THR A 176 -4.08 1.29 10.81
N TYR A 177 -2.97 0.66 10.41
CA TYR A 177 -2.23 -0.27 11.25
C TYR A 177 -0.74 -0.01 11.15
N ARG A 178 -0.04 -0.35 12.22
CA ARG A 178 1.43 -0.41 12.23
C ARG A 178 1.84 -1.86 12.01
N PRO A 179 2.62 -2.15 10.95
CA PRO A 179 3.21 -3.47 10.84
C PRO A 179 4.07 -3.70 12.08
N SER A 180 3.82 -4.78 12.81
CA SER A 180 4.80 -5.28 13.76
C SER A 180 6.02 -5.68 12.94
N VAL A 181 7.08 -4.90 13.04
CA VAL A 181 8.39 -5.33 12.56
C VAL A 181 8.77 -6.49 13.49
N PRO A 182 8.99 -7.73 13.00
CA PRO A 182 9.68 -8.69 13.84
C PRO A 182 10.97 -7.99 14.28
N LEU A 183 11.27 -7.99 15.58
CA LEU A 183 12.62 -7.72 16.02
C LEU A 183 13.47 -8.82 15.38
N ILE A 184 14.04 -8.53 14.23
CA ILE A 184 15.18 -9.27 13.74
C ILE A 184 16.25 -8.87 14.74
N GLU A 185 16.46 -9.71 15.74
CA GLU A 185 17.68 -9.62 16.54
C GLU A 185 18.80 -9.52 15.52
N ALA A 186 19.49 -8.41 15.53
CA ALA A 186 20.66 -8.24 14.68
C ALA A 186 21.57 -9.41 15.04
N ILE A 187 21.73 -10.34 14.10
CA ILE A 187 22.73 -11.39 14.23
C ILE A 187 24.04 -10.61 14.36
N PRO A 188 24.73 -10.68 15.51
CA PRO A 188 26.01 -10.00 15.63
C PRO A 188 26.88 -10.49 14.48
N PRO A 189 27.69 -9.64 13.87
CA PRO A 189 28.63 -10.08 12.83
C PRO A 189 29.45 -11.21 13.46
N GLU A 190 29.49 -12.37 12.81
CA GLU A 190 30.40 -13.43 13.18
C GLU A 190 31.79 -12.83 13.18
N ASP A 191 32.42 -12.81 14.34
CA ASP A 191 33.83 -12.44 14.47
C ASP A 191 34.64 -13.42 13.61
N THR A 192 34.92 -13.03 12.38
CA THR A 192 35.92 -13.69 11.55
C THR A 192 37.31 -13.25 12.03
N ASP A 193 37.65 -13.68 13.25
CA ASP A 193 39.01 -13.64 13.74
C ASP A 193 39.65 -15.01 13.50
N SER A 194 40.11 -15.21 12.30
CA SER A 194 41.08 -16.25 11.98
C SER A 194 42.26 -15.58 11.28
N THR A 195 43.10 -14.99 12.11
CA THR A 195 44.49 -14.70 11.79
C THR A 195 45.23 -16.04 11.68
N ASP A 196 45.24 -16.60 10.50
CA ASP A 196 46.29 -17.55 10.15
C ASP A 196 47.49 -16.77 9.60
N GLU A 197 48.39 -16.39 10.51
CA GLU A 197 49.71 -15.98 10.18
C GLU A 197 50.46 -17.19 9.60
N GLU A 198 50.55 -17.30 8.31
CA GLU A 198 51.57 -18.13 7.65
C GLU A 198 52.85 -17.35 7.47
N GLU A 199 53.87 -17.79 8.22
CA GLU A 199 55.25 -17.34 8.11
C GLU A 199 55.79 -17.57 6.68
N PRO A 200 56.61 -16.63 6.14
CA PRO A 200 57.29 -16.84 4.89
C PRO A 200 58.54 -17.72 5.09
N SER A 201 58.47 -18.94 4.58
CA SER A 201 59.63 -19.82 4.48
C SER A 201 60.66 -19.28 3.48
N ASN A 202 61.79 -18.92 4.01
CA ASN A 202 63.02 -18.59 3.34
C ASN A 202 63.59 -19.81 2.56
N GLY A 203 63.67 -19.72 1.25
CA GLY A 203 64.28 -20.74 0.38
C GLY A 203 65.18 -20.10 -0.67
N LYS A 204 66.45 -20.26 -0.42
CA LYS A 204 67.63 -19.78 -1.17
C LYS A 204 67.64 -20.20 -2.63
N GLU A 205 68.26 -19.26 -3.39
CA GLU A 205 69.24 -19.44 -4.47
C GLU A 205 69.19 -20.71 -5.36
N GLU A 206 69.10 -20.46 -6.66
CA GLU A 206 70.25 -20.85 -7.53
C GLU A 206 70.15 -20.21 -8.91
N THR A 207 71.25 -19.62 -9.29
CA THR A 207 71.69 -19.14 -10.59
C THR A 207 71.64 -20.21 -11.65
N ASN A 208 71.32 -19.92 -12.93
CA ASN A 208 72.16 -20.15 -14.08
C ASN A 208 71.60 -19.57 -15.38
N SER A 209 72.45 -18.80 -15.99
CA SER A 209 72.75 -18.56 -17.42
C SER A 209 72.13 -19.45 -18.48
N CYS A 210 71.52 -18.88 -19.46
CA CYS A 210 71.92 -18.75 -20.84
C CYS A 210 70.97 -17.88 -21.61
#